data_35b9f23d5f612de5beeb87373d5e44ef
#
_entry.id   35b9f23d5f612de5beeb87373d5e44ef
#
_cell.length_a   1.000
_cell.length_b   1.000
_cell.length_c   1.000
_cell.angle_alpha   90.00
_cell.angle_beta   90.00
_cell.angle_gamma   90.00
#
_symmetry.space_group_name_H-M   'P 1'
#
loop_
_entity.id
_entity.type
_entity.pdbx_description
1 polymer ?
#
loop_
_entity_poly.entity_id
_entity_poly.type
_entity_poly.pdbx_seq_one_letter_code
_entity_poly.pdbx_strand_id
1 'polypeptide(L)'
;MRVSALVQRKRTARPSLRFEKEAGCIVCGVDEVGCAPLAGPVVAAALILPVKGLPRRLTALINDSKIVPRPKREAVATALPDYCVISFGEASVEEIDSLNIYHARMLAMRRAIAGLGVVPGLALIDGNARPKGVTCLIRTVVDGDAKCLSIAAASIVAKVSRDAYMRKLAEEYPGYGWETNVGYGTRDHRNAMARLGLTPHHRRSFAPVRQLLTLPLFPCATLFPNHDDTDEDHWN
;
A
#
# COMPACT_ATOMS: atom_id res chain seq x y z
N MET A 1 -45.37 13.31 -2.62
CA MET A 1 -44.75 12.38 -1.62
C MET A 1 -43.36 12.02 -2.13
N ARG A 2 -42.34 12.57 -1.52
CA ARG A 2 -40.91 12.22 -1.84
C ARG A 2 -40.48 11.12 -0.89
N VAL A 3 -40.26 9.94 -1.42
CA VAL A 3 -39.69 8.82 -0.65
C VAL A 3 -38.19 9.03 -0.60
N SER A 4 -37.70 9.46 0.56
CA SER A 4 -36.28 9.57 0.86
C SER A 4 -35.71 8.16 1.02
N ALA A 5 -34.94 7.69 0.04
CA ALA A 5 -34.19 6.47 0.13
C ALA A 5 -33.02 6.69 1.10
N LEU A 6 -33.17 6.23 2.34
CA LEU A 6 -32.09 6.08 3.31
C LEU A 6 -31.10 5.04 2.76
N VAL A 7 -29.99 5.51 2.20
CA VAL A 7 -28.83 4.67 1.92
C VAL A 7 -28.29 4.17 3.27
N GLN A 8 -28.68 2.96 3.64
CA GLN A 8 -28.07 2.26 4.77
C GLN A 8 -26.59 2.02 4.42
N ARG A 9 -25.69 2.83 4.99
CA ARG A 9 -24.26 2.52 5.02
C ARG A 9 -24.11 1.16 5.70
N LYS A 10 -23.82 0.10 4.94
CA LYS A 10 -23.43 -1.20 5.47
C LYS A 10 -22.28 -0.94 6.46
N ARG A 11 -22.49 -1.23 7.75
CA ARG A 11 -21.42 -1.23 8.76
C ARG A 11 -20.44 -2.30 8.30
N THR A 12 -19.31 -1.90 7.73
CA THR A 12 -18.21 -2.81 7.42
C THR A 12 -17.80 -3.48 8.74
N ALA A 13 -17.81 -4.81 8.76
CA ALA A 13 -17.34 -5.58 9.91
C ALA A 13 -15.89 -5.17 10.18
N ARG A 14 -15.53 -4.98 11.46
CA ARG A 14 -14.15 -4.68 11.84
C ARG A 14 -13.29 -5.92 11.66
N PRO A 15 -12.01 -5.77 11.30
CA PRO A 15 -11.07 -6.89 11.24
C PRO A 15 -10.98 -7.59 12.59
N SER A 16 -10.87 -8.91 12.57
CA SER A 16 -10.90 -9.75 13.77
C SER A 16 -9.78 -10.79 13.72
N LEU A 17 -9.52 -11.45 14.86
CA LEU A 17 -8.54 -12.54 14.99
C LEU A 17 -9.08 -13.90 14.55
N ARG A 18 -10.17 -13.95 13.80
CA ARG A 18 -10.81 -15.23 13.43
C ARG A 18 -9.87 -16.12 12.61
N PHE A 19 -9.28 -15.57 11.56
CA PHE A 19 -8.42 -16.32 10.66
C PHE A 19 -7.11 -16.75 11.33
N GLU A 20 -6.56 -15.91 12.19
CA GLU A 20 -5.34 -16.20 12.95
C GLU A 20 -5.58 -17.32 13.96
N LYS A 21 -6.75 -17.32 14.64
CA LYS A 21 -7.13 -18.37 15.62
C LYS A 21 -7.44 -19.70 14.95
N GLU A 22 -8.08 -19.68 13.77
CA GLU A 22 -8.41 -20.90 13.01
C GLU A 22 -7.15 -21.64 12.54
N ALA A 23 -6.02 -20.96 12.38
CA ALA A 23 -4.80 -21.53 11.81
C ALA A 23 -4.06 -22.51 12.73
N GLY A 24 -4.17 -22.36 14.06
CA GLY A 24 -3.49 -23.24 15.03
C GLY A 24 -1.96 -23.20 15.02
N CYS A 25 -1.35 -22.20 14.36
CA CYS A 25 0.09 -22.01 14.22
C CYS A 25 0.44 -20.52 14.29
N ILE A 26 1.75 -20.20 14.19
CA ILE A 26 2.21 -18.81 14.05
C ILE A 26 1.74 -18.28 12.69
N VAL A 27 0.99 -17.18 12.72
CA VAL A 27 0.41 -16.54 11.53
C VAL A 27 1.02 -15.15 11.35
N CYS A 28 1.43 -14.82 10.13
CA CYS A 28 1.68 -13.43 9.75
C CYS A 28 0.57 -12.91 8.81
N GLY A 29 0.14 -11.66 9.00
CA GLY A 29 -0.64 -10.91 8.03
C GLY A 29 0.28 -10.14 7.12
N VAL A 30 -0.04 -10.07 5.82
CA VAL A 30 0.78 -9.41 4.79
C VAL A 30 -0.10 -8.53 3.91
N ASP A 31 0.34 -7.30 3.71
CA ASP A 31 -0.28 -6.36 2.77
C ASP A 31 0.78 -5.49 2.10
N GLU A 32 0.46 -4.96 0.91
CA GLU A 32 1.32 -4.06 0.16
C GLU A 32 0.68 -2.71 -0.08
N VAL A 33 1.53 -1.73 -0.37
CA VAL A 33 1.15 -0.36 -0.73
C VAL A 33 2.04 0.16 -1.85
N GLY A 34 1.49 1.06 -2.65
CA GLY A 34 2.28 1.72 -3.69
C GLY A 34 2.24 1.01 -5.04
N CYS A 35 1.18 0.25 -5.37
CA CYS A 35 1.03 -0.35 -6.70
C CYS A 35 0.68 0.68 -7.78
N ALA A 36 -0.27 1.57 -7.53
CA ALA A 36 -0.78 2.55 -8.49
C ALA A 36 0.06 3.83 -8.70
N PRO A 37 0.86 4.33 -7.74
CA PRO A 37 1.66 5.55 -7.92
C PRO A 37 2.61 5.50 -9.11
N LEU A 38 2.87 6.67 -9.72
CA LEU A 38 3.81 6.87 -10.83
C LEU A 38 5.27 6.98 -10.36
N ALA A 39 5.48 7.16 -9.06
CA ALA A 39 6.82 7.32 -8.47
C ALA A 39 6.96 6.54 -7.16
N GLY A 40 8.21 6.18 -6.85
CA GLY A 40 8.61 5.49 -5.63
C GLY A 40 8.39 3.98 -5.66
N PRO A 41 8.86 3.28 -4.61
CA PRO A 41 8.82 1.83 -4.52
C PRO A 41 7.42 1.27 -4.24
N VAL A 42 7.27 -0.05 -4.40
CA VAL A 42 6.23 -0.84 -3.74
C VAL A 42 6.78 -1.32 -2.41
N VAL A 43 6.02 -1.15 -1.34
CA VAL A 43 6.39 -1.61 0.01
C VAL A 43 5.34 -2.58 0.50
N ALA A 44 5.77 -3.73 1.00
CA ALA A 44 4.93 -4.67 1.73
C ALA A 44 5.35 -4.73 3.20
N ALA A 45 4.41 -5.02 4.08
CA ALA A 45 4.70 -5.37 5.45
C ALA A 45 4.18 -6.78 5.77
N ALA A 46 4.95 -7.51 6.57
CA ALA A 46 4.52 -8.74 7.20
C ALA A 46 4.52 -8.53 8.73
N LEU A 47 3.44 -8.95 9.39
CA LEU A 47 3.24 -8.69 10.81
C LEU A 47 2.69 -9.92 11.52
N ILE A 48 3.33 -10.31 12.63
CA ILE A 48 2.89 -11.36 13.54
C ILE A 48 2.32 -10.70 14.80
N LEU A 49 1.05 -10.97 15.08
CA LEU A 49 0.39 -10.52 16.29
C LEU A 49 0.81 -11.35 17.50
N PRO A 50 0.85 -10.78 18.74
CA PRO A 50 1.12 -11.55 19.94
C PRO A 50 -0.01 -12.56 20.22
N VAL A 51 0.33 -13.71 20.74
CA VAL A 51 -0.62 -14.79 21.06
C VAL A 51 -1.76 -14.33 21.97
N LYS A 52 -1.47 -13.45 22.93
CA LYS A 52 -2.46 -12.85 23.84
C LYS A 52 -3.34 -11.77 23.18
N GLY A 53 -3.07 -11.44 21.90
CA GLY A 53 -3.68 -10.33 21.20
C GLY A 53 -3.12 -8.96 21.63
N LEU A 54 -3.56 -7.91 20.93
CA LEU A 54 -3.20 -6.53 21.22
C LEU A 54 -4.07 -5.93 22.34
N PRO A 55 -3.60 -4.89 23.03
CA PRO A 55 -4.44 -4.09 23.93
C PRO A 55 -5.73 -3.64 23.23
N ARG A 56 -6.87 -3.71 23.92
CA ARG A 56 -8.19 -3.37 23.34
C ARG A 56 -8.21 -1.96 22.70
N ARG A 57 -7.52 -0.99 23.32
CA ARG A 57 -7.45 0.39 22.81
C ARG A 57 -6.73 0.42 21.44
N LEU A 58 -5.65 -0.33 21.29
CA LEU A 58 -4.89 -0.40 20.05
C LEU A 58 -5.69 -1.16 18.98
N THR A 59 -6.25 -2.33 19.32
CA THR A 59 -7.12 -3.09 18.42
C THR A 59 -8.29 -2.26 17.87
N ALA A 60 -8.89 -1.40 18.71
CA ALA A 60 -10.00 -0.54 18.29
C ALA A 60 -9.64 0.53 17.26
N LEU A 61 -8.35 0.85 17.12
CA LEU A 61 -7.84 1.81 16.12
C LEU A 61 -7.44 1.15 14.80
N ILE A 62 -7.27 -0.19 14.78
CA ILE A 62 -6.88 -0.93 13.59
C ILE A 62 -8.12 -1.18 12.73
N ASN A 63 -8.05 -0.75 11.48
CA ASN A 63 -9.06 -0.96 10.44
C ASN A 63 -8.37 -0.79 9.08
N ASP A 64 -9.11 -0.95 7.97
CA ASP A 64 -8.63 -0.62 6.63
C ASP A 64 -7.89 0.73 6.64
N SER A 65 -6.64 0.73 6.18
CA SER A 65 -5.74 1.89 6.26
C SER A 65 -6.25 3.10 5.47
N LYS A 66 -7.11 2.89 4.48
CA LYS A 66 -7.69 3.95 3.64
C LYS A 66 -8.73 4.78 4.40
N ILE A 67 -9.46 4.15 5.34
CA ILE A 67 -10.50 4.82 6.14
C ILE A 67 -10.01 5.33 7.50
N VAL A 68 -8.85 4.86 7.98
CA VAL A 68 -8.24 5.35 9.23
C VAL A 68 -7.55 6.69 8.97
N PRO A 69 -7.90 7.78 9.66
CA PRO A 69 -7.24 9.09 9.50
C PRO A 69 -5.73 9.01 9.74
N ARG A 70 -4.95 9.77 8.97
CA ARG A 70 -3.48 9.77 9.03
C ARG A 70 -2.90 9.85 10.44
N PRO A 71 -3.31 10.78 11.34
CA PRO A 71 -2.73 10.83 12.68
C PRO A 71 -2.96 9.55 13.49
N LYS A 72 -4.12 8.90 13.29
CA LYS A 72 -4.43 7.62 13.94
C LYS A 72 -3.59 6.48 13.36
N ARG A 73 -3.37 6.45 12.03
CA ARG A 73 -2.47 5.45 11.41
C ARG A 73 -1.05 5.57 11.93
N GLU A 74 -0.52 6.80 12.01
CA GLU A 74 0.82 7.07 12.52
C GLU A 74 0.96 6.64 13.99
N ALA A 75 -0.03 6.96 14.83
CA ALA A 75 -0.05 6.52 16.24
C ALA A 75 -0.09 4.98 16.37
N VAL A 76 -0.89 4.29 15.55
CA VAL A 76 -0.94 2.82 15.52
C VAL A 76 0.39 2.25 15.06
N ALA A 77 0.96 2.76 13.96
CA ALA A 77 2.24 2.28 13.42
C ALA A 77 3.40 2.47 14.40
N THR A 78 3.39 3.54 15.19
CA THR A 78 4.39 3.78 16.24
C THR A 78 4.25 2.80 17.42
N ALA A 79 3.01 2.43 17.79
CA ALA A 79 2.77 1.55 18.93
C ALA A 79 2.91 0.05 18.63
N LEU A 80 2.69 -0.38 17.38
CA LEU A 80 2.71 -1.80 17.02
C LEU A 80 4.05 -2.52 17.27
N PRO A 81 5.23 -1.91 17.04
CA PRO A 81 6.53 -2.57 17.30
C PRO A 81 6.73 -3.04 18.74
N ASP A 82 6.08 -2.42 19.71
CA ASP A 82 6.17 -2.84 21.13
C ASP A 82 5.47 -4.18 21.40
N TYR A 83 4.62 -4.65 20.47
CA TYR A 83 3.78 -5.83 20.66
C TYR A 83 3.98 -6.89 19.57
N CYS A 84 4.41 -6.51 18.38
CA CYS A 84 4.36 -7.32 17.18
C CYS A 84 5.76 -7.54 16.61
N VAL A 85 5.97 -8.70 15.98
CA VAL A 85 7.10 -8.87 15.05
C VAL A 85 6.68 -8.28 13.71
N ILE A 86 7.45 -7.33 13.20
CA ILE A 86 7.16 -6.61 11.95
C ILE A 86 8.37 -6.65 11.06
N SER A 87 8.15 -6.89 9.78
CA SER A 87 9.17 -6.79 8.74
C SER A 87 8.61 -6.09 7.52
N PHE A 88 9.48 -5.40 6.81
CA PHE A 88 9.16 -4.73 5.56
C PHE A 88 9.94 -5.39 4.41
N GLY A 89 9.31 -5.40 3.25
CA GLY A 89 9.95 -5.76 1.99
C GLY A 89 9.63 -4.70 0.96
N GLU A 90 10.61 -4.39 0.13
CA GLU A 90 10.50 -3.36 -0.88
C GLU A 90 10.84 -3.94 -2.25
N ALA A 91 10.17 -3.43 -3.30
CA ALA A 91 10.63 -3.54 -4.67
C ALA A 91 10.89 -2.12 -5.21
N SER A 92 12.12 -1.89 -5.67
CA SER A 92 12.58 -0.60 -6.17
C SER A 92 11.88 -0.19 -7.48
N VAL A 93 12.09 1.04 -7.91
CA VAL A 93 11.57 1.52 -9.21
C VAL A 93 12.16 0.72 -10.37
N GLU A 94 13.46 0.39 -10.30
CA GLU A 94 14.15 -0.41 -11.32
C GLU A 94 13.58 -1.84 -11.37
N GLU A 95 13.28 -2.43 -10.22
CA GLU A 95 12.65 -3.74 -10.14
C GLU A 95 11.20 -3.72 -10.67
N ILE A 96 10.45 -2.64 -10.40
CA ILE A 96 9.11 -2.45 -10.95
C ILE A 96 9.16 -2.34 -12.47
N ASP A 97 10.08 -1.55 -13.00
CA ASP A 97 10.23 -1.35 -14.44
C ASP A 97 10.71 -2.62 -15.17
N SER A 98 11.53 -3.43 -14.51
CA SER A 98 12.05 -4.70 -15.04
C SER A 98 11.03 -5.85 -14.97
N LEU A 99 10.35 -6.00 -13.82
CA LEU A 99 9.50 -7.15 -13.51
C LEU A 99 8.03 -6.94 -13.84
N ASN A 100 7.59 -5.72 -14.03
CA ASN A 100 6.26 -5.15 -13.91
C ASN A 100 5.74 -5.10 -12.47
N ILE A 101 4.68 -4.30 -12.26
CA ILE A 101 4.11 -4.03 -10.94
C ILE A 101 3.54 -5.29 -10.24
N TYR A 102 2.98 -6.23 -11.00
CA TYR A 102 2.44 -7.46 -10.43
C TYR A 102 3.53 -8.32 -9.79
N HIS A 103 4.64 -8.54 -10.48
CA HIS A 103 5.76 -9.33 -9.95
C HIS A 103 6.56 -8.58 -8.90
N ALA A 104 6.70 -7.27 -9.02
CA ALA A 104 7.37 -6.42 -8.04
C ALA A 104 6.66 -6.45 -6.68
N ARG A 105 5.31 -6.37 -6.64
CA ARG A 105 4.57 -6.50 -5.38
C ARG A 105 4.72 -7.88 -4.75
N MET A 106 4.76 -8.96 -5.56
CA MET A 106 5.02 -10.31 -5.05
C MET A 106 6.43 -10.43 -4.46
N LEU A 107 7.41 -9.79 -5.08
CA LEU A 107 8.78 -9.72 -4.57
C LEU A 107 8.83 -8.97 -3.22
N ALA A 108 8.15 -7.84 -3.11
CA ALA A 108 8.05 -7.08 -1.87
C ALA A 108 7.42 -7.91 -0.73
N MET A 109 6.30 -8.58 -0.99
CA MET A 109 5.65 -9.47 -0.02
C MET A 109 6.57 -10.62 0.42
N ARG A 110 7.25 -11.28 -0.53
CA ARG A 110 8.21 -12.34 -0.24
C ARG A 110 9.34 -11.84 0.68
N ARG A 111 9.89 -10.67 0.38
CA ARG A 111 10.94 -10.02 1.19
C ARG A 111 10.45 -9.71 2.61
N ALA A 112 9.22 -9.18 2.72
CA ALA A 112 8.60 -8.90 4.02
C ALA A 112 8.44 -10.17 4.86
N ILE A 113 7.95 -11.27 4.29
CA ILE A 113 7.81 -12.55 5.00
C ILE A 113 9.19 -13.09 5.43
N ALA A 114 10.16 -13.07 4.53
CA ALA A 114 11.51 -13.58 4.80
C ALA A 114 12.24 -12.78 5.90
N GLY A 115 11.97 -11.48 6.01
CA GLY A 115 12.59 -10.58 6.99
C GLY A 115 12.03 -10.68 8.42
N LEU A 116 10.99 -11.49 8.68
CA LEU A 116 10.38 -11.59 10.03
C LEU A 116 11.32 -12.16 11.11
N GLY A 117 12.43 -12.83 10.73
CA GLY A 117 13.31 -13.50 11.69
C GLY A 117 12.70 -14.73 12.35
N VAL A 118 11.40 -14.96 12.17
CA VAL A 118 10.63 -16.13 12.61
C VAL A 118 9.89 -16.68 11.41
N VAL A 119 9.97 -17.99 11.18
CA VAL A 119 9.23 -18.64 10.09
C VAL A 119 7.78 -18.85 10.54
N PRO A 120 6.79 -18.17 9.94
CA PRO A 120 5.39 -18.41 10.24
C PRO A 120 4.96 -19.77 9.66
N GLY A 121 3.97 -20.43 10.29
CA GLY A 121 3.34 -21.62 9.70
C GLY A 121 2.37 -21.24 8.57
N LEU A 122 1.77 -20.04 8.64
CA LEU A 122 0.81 -19.53 7.67
C LEU A 122 0.99 -18.03 7.45
N ALA A 123 1.03 -17.60 6.19
CA ALA A 123 0.88 -16.19 5.78
C ALA A 123 -0.55 -15.94 5.26
N LEU A 124 -1.26 -15.02 5.91
CA LEU A 124 -2.52 -14.46 5.42
C LEU A 124 -2.18 -13.24 4.57
N ILE A 125 -2.52 -13.30 3.28
CA ILE A 125 -2.14 -12.27 2.30
C ILE A 125 -3.40 -11.56 1.81
N ASP A 126 -3.36 -10.23 1.78
CA ASP A 126 -4.44 -9.45 1.19
C ASP A 126 -4.60 -9.75 -0.31
N GLY A 127 -5.86 -9.75 -0.77
CA GLY A 127 -6.21 -9.99 -2.17
C GLY A 127 -6.22 -11.47 -2.56
N ASN A 128 -5.85 -11.75 -3.81
CA ASN A 128 -5.97 -13.08 -4.44
C ASN A 128 -4.65 -13.62 -5.01
N ALA A 129 -3.57 -12.84 -4.97
CA ALA A 129 -2.29 -13.23 -5.54
C ALA A 129 -1.38 -13.88 -4.49
N ARG A 130 -0.60 -14.90 -4.93
CA ARG A 130 0.29 -15.68 -4.07
C ARG A 130 1.74 -15.43 -4.44
N PRO A 131 2.58 -14.85 -3.58
CA PRO A 131 4.01 -14.75 -3.81
C PRO A 131 4.64 -16.15 -3.85
N LYS A 132 5.49 -16.38 -4.85
CA LYS A 132 6.25 -17.63 -4.98
C LYS A 132 7.55 -17.55 -4.16
N GLY A 133 8.09 -18.70 -3.74
CA GLY A 133 9.37 -18.78 -3.03
C GLY A 133 9.30 -18.32 -1.57
N VAL A 134 8.16 -18.45 -0.92
CA VAL A 134 8.02 -18.33 0.55
C VAL A 134 8.08 -19.70 1.20
N THR A 135 8.53 -19.75 2.45
CA THR A 135 8.79 -20.99 3.21
C THR A 135 7.61 -21.48 4.04
N CYS A 136 6.47 -20.77 4.02
CA CYS A 136 5.27 -21.08 4.79
C CYS A 136 4.06 -21.34 3.89
N LEU A 137 2.98 -21.86 4.48
CA LEU A 137 1.70 -21.95 3.80
C LEU A 137 1.14 -20.55 3.51
N ILE A 138 0.39 -20.43 2.41
CA ILE A 138 -0.24 -19.15 2.01
C ILE A 138 -1.75 -19.36 1.95
N ARG A 139 -2.49 -18.46 2.59
CA ARG A 139 -3.93 -18.27 2.42
C ARG A 139 -4.20 -16.83 2.00
N THR A 140 -4.75 -16.65 0.82
CA THR A 140 -5.18 -15.34 0.32
C THR A 140 -6.57 -15.00 0.89
N VAL A 141 -6.77 -13.74 1.22
CA VAL A 141 -8.04 -13.24 1.78
C VAL A 141 -8.41 -11.96 1.04
N VAL A 142 -9.40 -12.03 0.19
CA VAL A 142 -9.94 -10.84 -0.51
C VAL A 142 -10.54 -9.88 0.51
N ASP A 143 -10.20 -8.60 0.43
CA ASP A 143 -10.49 -7.55 1.43
C ASP A 143 -10.00 -7.97 2.83
N GLY A 144 -8.78 -8.49 2.88
CA GLY A 144 -8.19 -9.04 4.10
C GLY A 144 -7.97 -7.97 5.17
N ASP A 145 -7.64 -6.76 4.80
CA ASP A 145 -7.51 -5.58 5.66
C ASP A 145 -8.82 -5.22 6.39
N ALA A 146 -9.98 -5.55 5.81
CA ALA A 146 -11.28 -5.39 6.45
C ALA A 146 -11.69 -6.61 7.30
N LYS A 147 -11.02 -7.77 7.17
CA LYS A 147 -11.43 -9.06 7.75
C LYS A 147 -10.46 -9.60 8.78
N CYS A 148 -9.14 -9.51 8.54
CA CYS A 148 -8.07 -10.08 9.33
C CYS A 148 -7.31 -8.99 10.08
N LEU A 149 -7.16 -9.12 11.39
CA LEU A 149 -6.49 -8.11 12.20
C LEU A 149 -5.00 -7.97 11.87
N SER A 150 -4.33 -9.08 11.56
CA SER A 150 -2.92 -9.09 11.17
C SER A 150 -2.69 -8.39 9.82
N ILE A 151 -3.58 -8.62 8.82
CA ILE A 151 -3.50 -7.95 7.52
C ILE A 151 -3.78 -6.45 7.68
N ALA A 152 -4.84 -6.07 8.43
CA ALA A 152 -5.16 -4.67 8.69
C ALA A 152 -4.01 -3.92 9.38
N ALA A 153 -3.34 -4.56 10.35
CA ALA A 153 -2.17 -3.99 11.01
C ALA A 153 -0.98 -3.85 10.02
N ALA A 154 -0.74 -4.87 9.17
CA ALA A 154 0.29 -4.83 8.12
C ALA A 154 0.02 -3.69 7.12
N SER A 155 -1.23 -3.54 6.67
CA SER A 155 -1.68 -2.43 5.80
C SER A 155 -1.32 -1.06 6.38
N ILE A 156 -1.63 -0.83 7.66
CA ILE A 156 -1.33 0.44 8.34
C ILE A 156 0.17 0.71 8.37
N VAL A 157 1.00 -0.26 8.78
CA VAL A 157 2.44 -0.03 8.91
C VAL A 157 3.11 0.13 7.54
N ALA A 158 2.69 -0.65 6.52
CA ALA A 158 3.16 -0.47 5.15
C ALA A 158 2.84 0.92 4.62
N LYS A 159 1.60 1.38 4.80
CA LYS A 159 1.15 2.71 4.37
C LYS A 159 1.92 3.84 5.05
N VAL A 160 2.09 3.77 6.37
CA VAL A 160 2.84 4.80 7.11
C VAL A 160 4.30 4.84 6.69
N SER A 161 4.94 3.68 6.55
CA SER A 161 6.35 3.56 6.13
C SER A 161 6.55 4.16 4.74
N ARG A 162 5.73 3.76 3.75
CA ARG A 162 5.87 4.27 2.38
C ARG A 162 5.56 5.76 2.26
N ASP A 163 4.54 6.23 2.96
CA ASP A 163 4.21 7.66 2.93
C ASP A 163 5.33 8.50 3.56
N ALA A 164 6.00 8.02 4.61
CA ALA A 164 7.17 8.66 5.19
C ALA A 164 8.35 8.70 4.21
N TYR A 165 8.60 7.59 3.51
CA TYR A 165 9.61 7.52 2.45
C TYR A 165 9.35 8.55 1.34
N MET A 166 8.11 8.64 0.85
CA MET A 166 7.75 9.60 -0.21
C MET A 166 7.86 11.06 0.25
N ARG A 167 7.58 11.35 1.52
CA ARG A 167 7.80 12.70 2.07
C ARG A 167 9.28 13.07 2.13
N LYS A 168 10.13 12.11 2.51
CA LYS A 168 11.58 12.34 2.47
C LYS A 168 12.07 12.59 1.04
N LEU A 169 11.59 11.83 0.07
CA LEU A 169 11.90 12.08 -1.34
C LEU A 169 11.41 13.46 -1.83
N ALA A 170 10.31 13.97 -1.29
CA ALA A 170 9.82 15.31 -1.63
C ALA A 170 10.78 16.42 -1.21
N GLU A 171 11.56 16.21 -0.14
CA GLU A 171 12.62 17.13 0.29
C GLU A 171 13.81 17.13 -0.69
N GLU A 172 14.17 15.94 -1.21
CA GLU A 172 15.27 15.77 -2.16
C GLU A 172 14.88 16.22 -3.59
N TYR A 173 13.60 16.02 -3.96
CA TYR A 173 13.03 16.34 -5.27
C TYR A 173 11.80 17.23 -5.12
N PRO A 174 11.96 18.52 -4.80
CA PRO A 174 10.83 19.41 -4.57
C PRO A 174 10.05 19.72 -5.86
N GLY A 175 8.78 20.03 -5.71
CA GLY A 175 7.92 20.52 -6.80
C GLY A 175 7.07 19.45 -7.50
N TYR A 176 7.20 18.15 -7.13
CA TYR A 176 6.34 17.06 -7.62
C TYR A 176 5.12 16.82 -6.71
N GLY A 177 5.04 17.49 -5.56
CA GLY A 177 3.95 17.37 -4.60
C GLY A 177 3.93 16.05 -3.84
N TRP A 178 5.06 15.30 -3.81
CA TRP A 178 5.13 13.97 -3.17
C TRP A 178 4.90 13.99 -1.66
N GLU A 179 5.03 15.13 -1.02
CA GLU A 179 4.68 15.34 0.40
C GLU A 179 3.18 15.10 0.67
N THR A 180 2.33 15.30 -0.34
CA THR A 180 0.87 15.15 -0.27
C THR A 180 0.35 14.02 -1.13
N ASN A 181 0.72 13.98 -2.43
CA ASN A 181 0.24 12.96 -3.37
C ASN A 181 0.96 11.62 -3.26
N VAL A 182 2.04 11.53 -2.50
CA VAL A 182 2.86 10.32 -2.24
C VAL A 182 3.20 9.52 -3.51
N GLY A 183 3.35 10.21 -4.63
CA GLY A 183 3.71 9.65 -5.93
C GLY A 183 2.52 9.26 -6.81
N TYR A 184 1.27 9.43 -6.37
CA TYR A 184 0.10 9.20 -7.22
C TYR A 184 0.06 10.20 -8.38
N GLY A 185 -0.49 9.73 -9.52
CA GLY A 185 -0.56 10.50 -10.76
C GLY A 185 -1.64 11.58 -10.75
N THR A 186 -1.71 12.42 -9.72
CA THR A 186 -2.59 13.58 -9.67
C THR A 186 -2.28 14.54 -10.83
N ARG A 187 -3.20 15.44 -11.13
CA ARG A 187 -3.01 16.47 -12.15
C ARG A 187 -1.73 17.27 -11.89
N ASP A 188 -1.52 17.67 -10.64
CA ASP A 188 -0.33 18.47 -10.25
C ASP A 188 0.96 17.69 -10.43
N HIS A 189 0.97 16.38 -10.06
CA HIS A 189 2.14 15.53 -10.28
C HIS A 189 2.44 15.36 -11.77
N ARG A 190 1.43 15.11 -12.61
CA ARG A 190 1.63 15.03 -14.08
C ARG A 190 2.13 16.32 -14.68
N ASN A 191 1.59 17.46 -14.26
CA ASN A 191 2.05 18.78 -14.69
C ASN A 191 3.49 19.05 -14.23
N ALA A 192 3.84 18.64 -13.01
CA ALA A 192 5.20 18.74 -12.50
C ALA A 192 6.18 17.89 -13.31
N MET A 193 5.83 16.64 -13.66
CA MET A 193 6.66 15.80 -14.54
C MET A 193 6.89 16.44 -15.92
N ALA A 194 5.88 17.06 -16.51
CA ALA A 194 6.01 17.74 -17.79
C ALA A 194 6.91 18.98 -17.71
N ARG A 195 6.86 19.72 -16.61
CA ARG A 195 7.60 20.98 -16.39
C ARG A 195 9.04 20.75 -15.91
N LEU A 196 9.23 19.84 -14.94
CA LEU A 196 10.51 19.60 -14.25
C LEU A 196 11.28 18.42 -14.83
N GLY A 197 10.64 17.62 -15.70
CA GLY A 197 11.21 16.38 -16.19
C GLY A 197 10.98 15.21 -15.23
N LEU A 198 11.63 14.09 -15.52
CA LEU A 198 11.53 12.87 -14.74
C LEU A 198 12.74 12.70 -13.82
N THR A 199 12.50 12.21 -12.62
CA THR A 199 13.56 11.80 -11.68
C THR A 199 13.82 10.28 -11.81
N PRO A 200 14.91 9.74 -11.21
CA PRO A 200 15.12 8.29 -11.12
C PRO A 200 14.01 7.54 -10.39
N HIS A 201 13.20 8.24 -9.60
CA HIS A 201 12.11 7.65 -8.83
C HIS A 201 10.79 7.52 -9.60
N HIS A 202 10.70 8.02 -10.84
CA HIS A 202 9.53 7.81 -11.70
C HIS A 202 9.60 6.46 -12.41
N ARG A 203 8.49 5.73 -12.41
CA ARG A 203 8.36 4.39 -13.01
C ARG A 203 8.19 4.49 -14.51
N ARG A 204 9.26 4.28 -15.24
CA ARG A 204 9.32 4.45 -16.71
C ARG A 204 8.44 3.47 -17.48
N SER A 205 8.14 2.31 -16.91
CA SER A 205 7.23 1.33 -17.49
C SER A 205 5.76 1.74 -17.44
N PHE A 206 5.38 2.69 -16.57
CA PHE A 206 4.00 3.16 -16.43
C PHE A 206 3.63 4.10 -17.57
N ALA A 207 2.44 3.90 -18.16
CA ALA A 207 2.03 4.62 -19.36
C ALA A 207 2.16 6.15 -19.28
N PRO A 208 1.70 6.85 -18.21
CA PRO A 208 1.84 8.29 -18.13
C PRO A 208 3.29 8.78 -18.09
N VAL A 209 4.19 8.02 -17.48
CA VAL A 209 5.63 8.35 -17.44
C VAL A 209 6.29 8.05 -18.78
N ARG A 210 5.99 6.89 -19.38
CA ARG A 210 6.52 6.48 -20.68
C ARG A 210 6.15 7.45 -21.79
N GLN A 211 4.94 8.00 -21.77
CA GLN A 211 4.50 9.02 -22.74
C GLN A 211 5.41 10.23 -22.74
N LEU A 212 5.85 10.71 -21.57
CA LEU A 212 6.78 11.85 -21.50
C LEU A 212 8.17 11.54 -22.05
N LEU A 213 8.60 10.29 -22.03
CA LEU A 213 9.88 9.86 -22.61
C LEU A 213 9.86 9.82 -24.14
N THR A 214 8.68 9.68 -24.75
CA THR A 214 8.51 9.54 -26.20
C THR A 214 8.15 10.84 -26.90
N LEU A 215 7.85 11.90 -26.14
CA LEU A 215 7.53 13.20 -26.72
C LEU A 215 8.81 13.93 -27.17
N PRO A 216 8.81 14.57 -28.34
CA PRO A 216 9.90 15.47 -28.72
C PRO A 216 10.02 16.61 -27.70
N LEU A 217 11.26 17.05 -27.43
CA LEU A 217 11.59 18.13 -26.48
C LEU A 217 11.13 19.50 -26.99
N PHE A 218 9.86 19.66 -27.33
CA PHE A 218 9.27 20.97 -27.65
C PHE A 218 8.48 21.48 -26.46
N PRO A 219 8.57 22.79 -26.13
CA PRO A 219 7.81 23.40 -25.06
C PRO A 219 6.32 23.39 -25.44
N CYS A 220 5.54 22.49 -24.89
CA CYS A 220 4.10 22.41 -25.15
C CYS A 220 3.29 22.67 -23.88
N ALA A 221 2.46 23.72 -23.95
CA ALA A 221 1.59 24.16 -22.87
C ALA A 221 0.30 23.31 -22.68
N THR A 222 0.09 22.22 -23.44
CA THR A 222 -1.19 21.47 -23.43
C THR A 222 -1.01 19.97 -23.62
N LEU A 223 -0.24 19.31 -22.74
CA LEU A 223 0.01 17.85 -22.86
C LEU A 223 -1.08 16.97 -22.24
N PHE A 224 -1.96 17.51 -21.43
CA PHE A 224 -3.07 16.76 -20.84
C PHE A 224 -4.37 17.52 -21.03
N PRO A 225 -5.28 17.04 -21.90
CA PRO A 225 -6.63 17.59 -21.96
C PRO A 225 -7.31 17.40 -20.60
N ASN A 226 -8.17 18.36 -20.24
CA ASN A 226 -9.02 18.28 -19.08
C ASN A 226 -9.91 17.03 -19.21
N HIS A 227 -9.51 15.90 -18.62
CA HIS A 227 -10.43 14.86 -18.25
C HIS A 227 -11.01 15.28 -16.90
N ASP A 228 -12.32 15.51 -16.88
CA ASP A 228 -13.06 15.79 -15.66
C ASP A 228 -12.79 14.69 -14.63
N ASP A 229 -12.64 15.10 -13.37
CA ASP A 229 -12.36 14.25 -12.19
C ASP A 229 -13.57 13.33 -11.83
N THR A 230 -14.15 12.61 -12.82
CA THR A 230 -15.28 11.70 -12.59
C THR A 230 -14.89 10.22 -12.57
N ASP A 231 -13.62 9.87 -12.77
CA ASP A 231 -13.13 8.48 -12.66
C ASP A 231 -12.34 8.26 -11.36
N GLU A 232 -12.95 8.60 -10.23
CA GLU A 232 -12.70 7.88 -8.97
C GLU A 232 -13.39 6.52 -9.10
N ASP A 233 -12.63 5.45 -8.84
CA ASP A 233 -13.10 4.07 -8.63
C ASP A 233 -13.20 3.12 -9.82
N HIS A 234 -12.12 2.81 -10.51
CA HIS A 234 -12.05 1.51 -11.22
C HIS A 234 -10.63 0.93 -11.30
N TRP A 235 -9.98 0.70 -10.13
CA TRP A 235 -8.82 -0.19 -10.04
C TRP A 235 -8.92 -1.06 -8.79
N ASN A 236 -9.78 -2.09 -8.86
CA ASN A 236 -9.75 -3.25 -7.97
C ASN A 236 -8.75 -4.30 -8.46
#